data_c360c8b1e2fecdc0c4ec130d287bdb46
#
_entry.id   c360c8b1e2fecdc0c4ec130d287bdb46
#
_cell.length_a   1.000
_cell.length_b   1.000
_cell.length_c   1.000
_cell.angle_alpha   90.00
_cell.angle_beta   90.00
_cell.angle_gamma   90.00
#
_symmetry.space_group_name_H-M   'P 1'
#
loop_
_entity.id
_entity.type
_entity.pdbx_description
1 polymer ?
#
loop_
_entity_poly.entity_id
_entity_poly.type
_entity_poly.pdbx_seq_one_letter_code
_entity_poly.pdbx_strand_id
1 'polypeptide(L)'
;DVSLYLRRLDDERKVDLTVNPTFLLAYKPTARWSFRCYAGLHKGLLEGTSALEAPIFTSYMSLRRGNGKPDFVRSANLSATIAYKNVLKGYFANLNMQTSRTGHVLLYRNALHPTYFYYQTVPTDLHTHSSNYSLEGEVSKSFDWKHLLLSLSGQQSWNNSNMLLQTSIIPLRMLNGGARASVSIRPVAWLSLFGKTEFSYSKQ
;
A
#
# COMPACT_ATOMS: atom_id res chain seq x y z
N ASP A 1 12.27 6.16 14.31
CA ASP A 1 11.35 6.15 15.47
C ASP A 1 11.64 4.94 16.33
N VAL A 2 11.65 5.17 17.65
CA VAL A 2 11.79 4.12 18.67
C VAL A 2 10.47 4.06 19.42
N SER A 3 9.81 2.92 19.40
CA SER A 3 8.53 2.73 20.08
C SER A 3 8.67 1.69 21.18
N LEU A 4 8.18 2.03 22.36
CA LEU A 4 8.14 1.15 23.51
C LEU A 4 6.72 0.60 23.65
N TYR A 5 6.55 -0.70 23.54
CA TYR A 5 5.27 -1.36 23.76
C TYR A 5 5.27 -2.03 25.16
N LEU A 6 4.41 -1.51 26.04
CA LEU A 6 4.15 -2.12 27.33
C LEU A 6 2.98 -3.09 27.19
N ARG A 7 3.23 -4.35 27.47
CA ARG A 7 2.24 -5.41 27.40
C ARG A 7 1.97 -5.97 28.79
N ARG A 8 0.70 -6.06 29.15
CA ARG A 8 0.22 -6.80 30.32
C ARG A 8 -0.70 -7.93 29.83
N LEU A 9 -0.21 -9.15 29.90
CA LEU A 9 -0.99 -10.37 29.71
C LEU A 9 -0.66 -11.27 30.89
N ASP A 10 -1.68 -11.64 31.64
CA ASP A 10 -1.60 -12.56 32.78
C ASP A 10 -0.29 -12.45 33.59
N ASP A 11 -0.23 -11.47 34.51
CA ASP A 11 0.86 -11.22 35.47
C ASP A 11 2.30 -11.07 34.96
N GLU A 12 2.59 -11.34 33.68
CA GLU A 12 3.89 -11.10 33.07
C GLU A 12 3.91 -9.76 32.31
N ARG A 13 4.68 -8.79 32.80
CA ARG A 13 4.98 -7.56 32.07
C ARG A 13 6.11 -7.85 31.06
N LYS A 14 5.77 -8.00 29.79
CA LYS A 14 6.77 -8.01 28.71
C LYS A 14 6.93 -6.62 28.12
N VAL A 15 8.15 -6.12 28.15
CA VAL A 15 8.53 -4.88 27.47
C VAL A 15 9.19 -5.26 26.17
N ASP A 16 8.60 -4.87 25.03
CA ASP A 16 9.19 -5.08 23.72
C ASP A 16 9.65 -3.74 23.14
N LEU A 17 10.95 -3.58 22.99
CA LEU A 17 11.56 -2.42 22.37
C LEU A 17 11.57 -2.59 20.87
N THR A 18 10.90 -1.70 20.15
CA THR A 18 10.87 -1.71 18.69
C THR A 18 11.60 -0.52 18.11
N VAL A 19 12.60 -0.79 17.30
CA VAL A 19 13.36 0.22 16.57
C VAL A 19 12.93 0.17 15.10
N ASN A 20 12.45 1.29 14.59
CA ASN A 20 11.98 1.46 13.20
C ASN A 20 12.90 2.44 12.47
N PRO A 21 14.03 1.97 11.92
CA PRO A 21 14.95 2.84 11.21
C PRO A 21 14.34 3.31 9.90
N THR A 22 14.55 4.59 9.60
CA THR A 22 14.16 5.22 8.35
C THR A 22 15.34 5.94 7.75
N PHE A 23 15.48 5.84 6.45
CA PHE A 23 16.50 6.53 5.66
C PHE A 23 15.84 7.37 4.59
N LEU A 24 16.23 8.62 4.49
CA LEU A 24 15.76 9.55 3.48
C LEU A 24 16.96 10.14 2.75
N LEU A 25 16.99 9.99 1.43
CA LEU A 25 17.95 10.63 0.55
C LEU A 25 17.20 11.59 -0.38
N ALA A 26 17.62 12.85 -0.37
CA ALA A 26 17.13 13.86 -1.31
C ALA A 26 18.33 14.47 -2.05
N TYR A 27 18.32 14.39 -3.37
CA TYR A 27 19.39 14.86 -4.22
C TYR A 27 18.86 15.68 -5.39
N LYS A 28 19.40 16.85 -5.60
CA LYS A 28 19.03 17.77 -6.68
C LYS A 28 20.28 18.15 -7.48
N PRO A 29 20.67 17.36 -8.50
CA PRO A 29 21.86 17.64 -9.30
C PRO A 29 21.76 18.93 -10.09
N THR A 30 20.55 19.32 -10.45
CA THR A 30 20.28 20.58 -11.17
C THR A 30 18.95 21.16 -10.69
N ALA A 31 18.66 22.41 -11.07
CA ALA A 31 17.37 23.03 -10.80
C ALA A 31 16.18 22.29 -11.48
N ARG A 32 16.46 21.44 -12.46
CA ARG A 32 15.44 20.71 -13.24
C ARG A 32 15.17 19.31 -12.74
N TRP A 33 16.17 18.65 -12.10
CA TRP A 33 16.09 17.28 -11.66
C TRP A 33 16.03 17.17 -10.14
N SER A 34 15.16 16.34 -9.64
CA SER A 34 15.13 15.99 -8.23
C SER A 34 14.92 14.48 -8.06
N PHE A 35 15.72 13.89 -7.19
CA PHE A 35 15.67 12.50 -6.80
C PHE A 35 15.37 12.44 -5.30
N ARG A 36 14.44 11.59 -4.92
CA ARG A 36 14.14 11.27 -3.52
C ARG A 36 14.08 9.77 -3.38
N CYS A 37 14.73 9.25 -2.36
CA CYS A 37 14.65 7.85 -2.00
C CYS A 37 14.33 7.76 -0.51
N TYR A 38 13.37 6.94 -0.19
CA TYR A 38 12.98 6.64 1.17
C TYR A 38 13.07 5.13 1.37
N ALA A 39 13.74 4.69 2.44
CA ALA A 39 13.78 3.31 2.88
C ALA A 39 13.42 3.25 4.36
N GLY A 40 12.57 2.32 4.74
CA GLY A 40 12.14 2.17 6.13
C GLY A 40 11.89 0.71 6.48
N LEU A 41 12.29 0.34 7.70
CA LEU A 41 11.88 -0.90 8.33
C LEU A 41 10.92 -0.57 9.44
N HIS A 42 9.83 -1.29 9.50
CA HIS A 42 8.81 -1.12 10.51
C HIS A 42 8.47 -2.46 11.15
N LYS A 43 8.51 -2.50 12.47
CA LYS A 43 7.96 -3.60 13.27
C LYS A 43 6.80 -3.03 14.07
N GLY A 44 5.62 -3.55 13.88
CA GLY A 44 4.40 -3.09 14.56
C GLY A 44 3.58 -4.26 15.07
N LEU A 45 2.73 -4.00 16.05
CA LEU A 45 1.73 -4.98 16.48
C LEU A 45 0.74 -5.25 15.34
N LEU A 46 0.47 -6.52 15.11
CA LEU A 46 -0.68 -6.91 14.31
C LEU A 46 -1.95 -6.36 14.99
N GLU A 47 -2.99 -6.08 14.22
CA GLU A 47 -4.24 -5.49 14.71
C GLU A 47 -4.64 -5.97 16.11
N GLY A 48 -5.00 -5.05 17.01
CA GLY A 48 -5.35 -5.36 18.40
C GLY A 48 -6.46 -6.41 18.57
N THR A 49 -7.32 -6.56 17.54
CA THR A 49 -8.36 -7.60 17.49
C THR A 49 -7.80 -9.02 17.38
N SER A 50 -6.59 -9.21 16.85
CA SER A 50 -5.97 -10.53 16.76
C SER A 50 -5.49 -11.04 18.13
N ALA A 51 -5.24 -10.14 19.07
CA ALA A 51 -4.83 -10.46 20.44
C ALA A 51 -6.00 -10.77 21.36
N LEU A 52 -7.25 -10.56 20.93
CA LEU A 52 -8.43 -10.87 21.75
C LEU A 52 -8.89 -12.30 21.50
N GLU A 53 -8.99 -13.10 22.54
CA GLU A 53 -9.59 -14.43 22.46
C GLU A 53 -11.11 -14.41 22.31
N ALA A 54 -11.74 -13.32 22.75
CA ALA A 54 -13.18 -13.16 22.66
C ALA A 54 -13.62 -13.02 21.19
N PRO A 55 -14.69 -13.70 20.77
CA PRO A 55 -15.23 -13.54 19.43
C PRO A 55 -15.84 -12.16 19.25
N ILE A 56 -15.52 -11.49 18.16
CA ILE A 56 -16.04 -10.17 17.79
C ILE A 56 -16.88 -10.30 16.53
N PHE A 57 -18.08 -9.76 16.56
CA PHE A 57 -18.91 -9.66 15.36
C PHE A 57 -18.30 -8.62 14.39
N THR A 58 -17.98 -9.06 13.19
CA THR A 58 -17.50 -8.18 12.12
C THR A 58 -18.63 -7.82 11.15
N SER A 59 -19.65 -8.67 11.09
CA SER A 59 -20.90 -8.45 10.37
C SER A 59 -22.01 -9.35 10.91
N TYR A 60 -23.24 -9.24 10.38
CA TYR A 60 -24.40 -9.99 10.83
C TYR A 60 -24.20 -11.50 10.96
N MET A 61 -23.44 -12.13 10.07
CA MET A 61 -23.18 -13.57 10.10
C MET A 61 -21.68 -13.91 10.11
N SER A 62 -20.85 -13.00 10.58
CA SER A 62 -19.41 -13.16 10.58
C SER A 62 -18.81 -12.81 11.93
N LEU A 63 -18.12 -13.77 12.51
CA LEU A 63 -17.36 -13.62 13.75
C LEU A 63 -15.88 -13.71 13.46
N ARG A 64 -15.10 -12.86 14.09
CA ARG A 64 -13.64 -12.96 14.12
C ARG A 64 -13.18 -13.27 15.53
N ARG A 65 -12.34 -14.26 15.68
CA ARG A 65 -11.69 -14.61 16.93
C ARG A 65 -10.18 -14.45 16.78
N GLY A 66 -9.52 -13.83 17.74
CA GLY A 66 -8.07 -13.79 17.82
C GLY A 66 -7.49 -15.05 18.47
N ASN A 67 -6.17 -15.16 18.50
CA ASN A 67 -5.43 -16.26 19.11
C ASN A 67 -4.98 -15.99 20.54
N GLY A 68 -5.40 -14.86 21.13
CA GLY A 68 -4.98 -14.45 22.48
C GLY A 68 -3.52 -14.00 22.58
N LYS A 69 -2.77 -14.05 21.48
CA LYS A 69 -1.36 -13.70 21.45
C LYS A 69 -1.16 -12.47 20.56
N PRO A 70 -0.56 -11.37 21.08
CA PRO A 70 -0.12 -10.29 20.20
C PRO A 70 1.00 -10.81 19.31
N ASP A 71 0.86 -10.59 18.06
CA ASP A 71 1.84 -10.91 17.06
C ASP A 71 2.42 -9.63 16.44
N PHE A 72 3.65 -9.69 15.94
CA PHE A 72 4.32 -8.57 15.35
C PHE A 72 4.47 -8.78 13.85
N VAL A 73 4.05 -7.80 13.10
CA VAL A 73 4.29 -7.71 11.67
C VAL A 73 5.57 -6.92 11.41
N ARG A 74 6.40 -7.41 10.50
CA ARG A 74 7.59 -6.71 10.03
C ARG A 74 7.37 -6.27 8.60
N SER A 75 7.55 -5.00 8.32
CA SER A 75 7.48 -4.46 6.97
C SER A 75 8.76 -3.73 6.60
N ALA A 76 9.16 -3.91 5.35
CA ALA A 76 10.23 -3.15 4.71
C ALA A 76 9.61 -2.37 3.56
N ASN A 77 9.84 -1.06 3.53
CA ASN A 77 9.31 -0.16 2.51
C ASN A 77 10.48 0.55 1.83
N LEU A 78 10.44 0.60 0.52
CA LEU A 78 11.35 1.38 -0.30
C LEU A 78 10.54 2.18 -1.30
N SER A 79 10.77 3.48 -1.38
CA SER A 79 10.21 4.33 -2.42
C SER A 79 11.27 5.20 -3.04
N ALA A 80 11.17 5.40 -4.35
CA ALA A 80 12.04 6.28 -5.11
C ALA A 80 11.19 7.17 -6.02
N THR A 81 11.46 8.45 -6.00
CA THR A 81 10.79 9.45 -6.85
C THR A 81 11.84 10.19 -7.66
N ILE A 82 11.63 10.22 -8.97
CA ILE A 82 12.42 11.00 -9.91
C ILE A 82 11.50 12.04 -10.53
N ALA A 83 11.84 13.31 -10.38
CA ALA A 83 11.06 14.36 -11.00
C ALA A 83 11.94 15.26 -11.86
N TYR A 84 11.43 15.58 -13.03
CA TYR A 84 12.00 16.53 -13.98
C TYR A 84 11.04 17.69 -14.17
N LYS A 85 11.55 18.91 -14.06
CA LYS A 85 10.78 20.14 -14.22
C LYS A 85 11.55 21.14 -15.09
N ASN A 86 10.99 21.48 -16.22
CA ASN A 86 11.49 22.55 -17.07
C ASN A 86 10.39 23.58 -17.31
N VAL A 87 10.34 24.59 -16.46
CA VAL A 87 9.30 25.63 -16.47
C VAL A 87 9.33 26.42 -17.76
N LEU A 88 10.54 26.78 -18.24
CA LEU A 88 10.69 27.59 -19.45
C LEU A 88 10.14 26.91 -20.71
N LYS A 89 10.25 25.59 -20.78
CA LYS A 89 9.73 24.80 -21.90
C LYS A 89 8.37 24.15 -21.58
N GLY A 90 7.83 24.33 -20.38
CA GLY A 90 6.56 23.75 -19.93
C GLY A 90 6.56 22.24 -19.84
N TYR A 91 7.71 21.54 -19.65
CA TYR A 91 7.80 20.11 -19.49
C TYR A 91 7.90 19.70 -18.03
N PHE A 92 7.07 18.72 -17.65
CA PHE A 92 7.10 18.11 -16.33
C PHE A 92 7.03 16.60 -16.49
N ALA A 93 7.85 15.88 -15.77
CA ALA A 93 7.80 14.44 -15.70
C ALA A 93 8.04 13.98 -14.26
N ASN A 94 7.30 12.98 -13.83
CA ASN A 94 7.45 12.37 -12.52
C ASN A 94 7.38 10.85 -12.67
N LEU A 95 8.30 10.16 -12.01
CA LEU A 95 8.31 8.70 -11.91
C LEU A 95 8.41 8.35 -10.44
N ASN A 96 7.45 7.61 -9.95
CA ASN A 96 7.37 7.12 -8.58
C ASN A 96 7.41 5.60 -8.58
N MET A 97 8.34 5.03 -7.86
CA MET A 97 8.49 3.59 -7.65
C MET A 97 8.35 3.31 -6.17
N GLN A 98 7.53 2.33 -5.82
CA GLN A 98 7.35 1.92 -4.45
C GLN A 98 7.35 0.40 -4.37
N THR A 99 8.05 -0.13 -3.38
CA THR A 99 7.99 -1.53 -3.02
C THR A 99 7.81 -1.68 -1.53
N SER A 100 6.98 -2.62 -1.13
CA SER A 100 6.81 -2.99 0.26
C SER A 100 6.80 -4.50 0.40
N ARG A 101 7.44 -4.99 1.43
CA ARG A 101 7.41 -6.40 1.80
C ARG A 101 7.01 -6.50 3.26
N THR A 102 5.96 -7.25 3.53
CA THR A 102 5.43 -7.48 4.87
C THR A 102 5.58 -8.97 5.20
N GLY A 103 6.26 -9.26 6.28
CA GLY A 103 6.45 -10.61 6.80
C GLY A 103 5.71 -10.83 8.11
N HIS A 104 5.58 -12.08 8.52
CA HIS A 104 4.83 -12.49 9.72
C HIS A 104 3.35 -12.11 9.68
N VAL A 105 2.75 -12.13 8.51
CA VAL A 105 1.30 -11.93 8.36
C VAL A 105 0.60 -13.24 8.73
N LEU A 106 -0.30 -13.21 9.71
CA LEU A 106 -1.11 -14.36 10.07
C LEU A 106 -2.07 -14.72 8.95
N LEU A 107 -2.16 -16.01 8.65
CA LEU A 107 -3.20 -16.53 7.78
C LEU A 107 -4.46 -16.82 8.59
N TYR A 108 -5.60 -16.47 8.04
CA TYR A 108 -6.90 -16.67 8.65
C TYR A 108 -7.64 -17.78 7.91
N ARG A 109 -8.24 -18.68 8.68
CA ARG A 109 -9.14 -19.71 8.17
C ARG A 109 -10.58 -19.28 8.39
N ASN A 110 -11.38 -19.33 7.35
CA ASN A 110 -12.82 -19.16 7.45
C ASN A 110 -13.47 -20.53 7.61
N ALA A 111 -14.17 -20.73 8.70
CA ALA A 111 -14.94 -21.95 8.96
C ALA A 111 -16.41 -21.58 9.15
N LEU A 112 -17.31 -22.36 8.54
CA LEU A 112 -18.74 -22.24 8.81
C LEU A 112 -19.05 -22.99 10.11
N HIS A 113 -19.70 -22.33 11.06
CA HIS A 113 -20.12 -22.97 12.30
C HIS A 113 -21.26 -23.97 11.99
N PRO A 114 -21.12 -25.25 12.37
CA PRO A 114 -22.05 -26.29 11.91
C PRO A 114 -23.48 -26.14 12.41
N THR A 115 -23.66 -25.52 13.58
CA THR A 115 -24.99 -25.41 14.23
C THR A 115 -25.69 -24.09 13.93
N TYR A 116 -24.93 -23.00 13.88
CA TYR A 116 -25.52 -21.64 13.82
C TYR A 116 -25.33 -20.95 12.47
N PHE A 117 -24.70 -21.60 11.49
CA PHE A 117 -24.54 -21.13 10.11
C PHE A 117 -23.89 -19.75 9.95
N TYR A 118 -23.03 -19.33 10.90
CA TYR A 118 -22.24 -18.12 10.75
C TYR A 118 -20.80 -18.48 10.34
N TYR A 119 -20.15 -17.55 9.66
CA TYR A 119 -18.73 -17.68 9.31
C TYR A 119 -17.87 -17.23 10.48
N GLN A 120 -16.93 -18.09 10.86
CA GLN A 120 -15.93 -17.78 11.87
C GLN A 120 -14.57 -17.68 11.22
N THR A 121 -13.96 -16.49 11.34
CA THR A 121 -12.58 -16.25 10.91
C THR A 121 -11.65 -16.44 12.11
N VAL A 122 -10.80 -17.46 12.03
CA VAL A 122 -9.86 -17.82 13.10
C VAL A 122 -8.45 -17.72 12.56
N PRO A 123 -7.52 -17.05 13.29
CA PRO A 123 -6.12 -17.04 12.89
C PRO A 123 -5.54 -18.45 13.01
N THR A 124 -4.64 -18.77 12.13
CA THR A 124 -3.83 -19.98 12.18
C THR A 124 -2.44 -19.64 12.72
N ASP A 125 -1.70 -20.65 13.16
CA ASP A 125 -0.29 -20.46 13.55
C ASP A 125 0.66 -20.31 12.34
N LEU A 126 0.09 -20.26 11.12
CA LEU A 126 0.84 -20.13 9.89
C LEU A 126 1.11 -18.66 9.59
N HIS A 127 2.38 -18.33 9.42
CA HIS A 127 2.82 -17.01 9.02
C HIS A 127 3.22 -17.00 7.54
N THR A 128 2.92 -15.92 6.89
CA THR A 128 3.25 -15.72 5.48
C THR A 128 3.88 -14.35 5.26
N HIS A 129 4.25 -14.09 4.03
CA HIS A 129 4.72 -12.79 3.59
C HIS A 129 3.89 -12.29 2.42
N SER A 130 3.75 -10.99 2.33
CA SER A 130 3.20 -10.33 1.16
C SER A 130 4.20 -9.32 0.61
N SER A 131 4.15 -9.10 -0.68
CA SER A 131 4.95 -8.07 -1.35
C SER A 131 4.10 -7.29 -2.33
N ASN A 132 4.28 -5.99 -2.32
CA ASN A 132 3.65 -5.08 -3.25
C ASN A 132 4.72 -4.26 -3.96
N TYR A 133 4.58 -4.13 -5.27
CA TYR A 133 5.42 -3.30 -6.13
C TYR A 133 4.49 -2.38 -6.90
N SER A 134 4.75 -1.10 -6.90
CA SER A 134 4.02 -0.13 -7.70
C SER A 134 4.96 0.78 -8.46
N LEU A 135 4.58 1.07 -9.68
CA LEU A 135 5.24 2.01 -10.56
C LEU A 135 4.19 2.98 -11.07
N GLU A 136 4.45 4.27 -10.92
CA GLU A 136 3.60 5.33 -11.41
C GLU A 136 4.46 6.35 -12.15
N GLY A 137 4.05 6.70 -13.35
CA GLY A 137 4.72 7.69 -14.17
C GLY A 137 3.73 8.71 -14.71
N GLU A 138 4.16 9.96 -14.74
CA GLU A 138 3.39 11.07 -15.34
C GLU A 138 4.33 11.93 -16.17
N VAL A 139 3.88 12.29 -17.35
CA VAL A 139 4.53 13.28 -18.20
C VAL A 139 3.48 14.31 -18.59
N SER A 140 3.80 15.60 -18.43
CA SER A 140 2.92 16.66 -18.84
C SER A 140 3.67 17.76 -19.61
N LYS A 141 2.97 18.37 -20.52
CA LYS A 141 3.42 19.47 -21.35
C LYS A 141 2.43 20.62 -21.25
N SER A 142 2.91 21.77 -20.81
CA SER A 142 2.19 23.02 -20.85
C SER A 142 2.60 23.83 -22.10
N PHE A 143 1.63 24.40 -22.77
CA PHE A 143 1.80 25.30 -23.89
C PHE A 143 1.22 26.65 -23.52
N ASP A 144 1.92 27.71 -23.86
CA ASP A 144 1.47 29.09 -23.61
C ASP A 144 0.21 29.44 -24.41
N TRP A 145 0.03 28.78 -25.58
CA TRP A 145 -1.14 28.96 -26.40
C TRP A 145 -2.42 28.53 -25.67
N LYS A 146 -3.28 29.48 -25.36
CA LYS A 146 -4.55 29.28 -24.67
C LYS A 146 -4.41 28.44 -23.37
N HIS A 147 -3.27 28.50 -22.73
CA HIS A 147 -2.96 27.72 -21.53
C HIS A 147 -3.32 26.23 -21.67
N LEU A 148 -2.90 25.63 -22.79
CA LEU A 148 -3.12 24.21 -23.04
C LEU A 148 -2.17 23.37 -22.20
N LEU A 149 -2.71 22.45 -21.42
CA LEU A 149 -1.98 21.43 -20.66
C LEU A 149 -2.37 20.04 -21.14
N LEU A 150 -1.40 19.28 -21.58
CA LEU A 150 -1.54 17.85 -21.91
C LEU A 150 -0.82 17.03 -20.84
N SER A 151 -1.48 16.01 -20.30
CA SER A 151 -0.87 15.08 -19.36
C SER A 151 -1.15 13.64 -19.74
N LEU A 152 -0.13 12.80 -19.63
CA LEU A 152 -0.20 11.36 -19.78
C LEU A 152 0.37 10.73 -18.53
N SER A 153 -0.39 9.88 -17.87
CA SER A 153 0.06 9.12 -16.71
C SER A 153 -0.21 7.64 -16.89
N GLY A 154 0.64 6.82 -16.30
CA GLY A 154 0.49 5.38 -16.25
C GLY A 154 0.82 4.86 -14.87
N GLN A 155 0.11 3.84 -14.44
CA GLN A 155 0.37 3.15 -13.18
C GLN A 155 0.33 1.65 -13.37
N GLN A 156 1.18 0.95 -12.63
CA GLN A 156 1.19 -0.49 -12.59
C GLN A 156 1.51 -0.97 -11.18
N SER A 157 0.79 -1.98 -10.70
CA SER A 157 1.04 -2.59 -9.41
C SER A 157 1.00 -4.11 -9.49
N TRP A 158 1.93 -4.75 -8.79
CA TRP A 158 2.01 -6.19 -8.60
C TRP A 158 1.87 -6.47 -7.12
N ASN A 159 0.87 -7.24 -6.77
CA ASN A 159 0.66 -7.69 -5.41
C ASN A 159 0.79 -9.21 -5.34
N ASN A 160 1.71 -9.68 -4.53
CA ASN A 160 1.89 -11.10 -4.24
C ASN A 160 1.56 -11.30 -2.77
N SER A 161 0.60 -12.16 -2.51
CA SER A 161 0.18 -12.56 -1.16
C SER A 161 -0.15 -14.04 -1.13
N ASN A 162 -0.33 -14.59 0.04
CA ASN A 162 -0.78 -15.96 0.20
C ASN A 162 -2.13 -15.96 0.92
N MET A 163 -2.99 -16.86 0.50
CA MET A 163 -4.30 -17.06 1.08
C MET A 163 -4.42 -18.53 1.53
N LEU A 164 -5.07 -18.74 2.65
CA LEU A 164 -5.40 -20.10 3.11
C LEU A 164 -6.81 -20.46 2.60
N LEU A 165 -6.87 -21.50 1.76
CA LEU A 165 -8.12 -22.08 1.32
C LEU A 165 -8.23 -23.48 1.91
N GLN A 166 -9.16 -23.67 2.84
CA GLN A 166 -9.30 -24.89 3.64
C GLN A 166 -8.00 -25.20 4.41
N THR A 167 -7.16 -26.08 3.90
CA THR A 167 -5.88 -26.51 4.48
C THR A 167 -4.68 -26.20 3.59
N SER A 168 -4.90 -25.68 2.38
CA SER A 168 -3.84 -25.41 1.41
C SER A 168 -3.53 -23.93 1.33
N ILE A 169 -2.25 -23.58 1.31
CA ILE A 169 -1.79 -22.22 1.06
C ILE A 169 -1.74 -22.00 -0.45
N ILE A 170 -2.52 -21.05 -0.92
CA ILE A 170 -2.58 -20.70 -2.34
C ILE A 170 -1.91 -19.35 -2.54
N PRO A 171 -0.91 -19.24 -3.43
CA PRO A 171 -0.34 -17.96 -3.80
C PRO A 171 -1.35 -17.16 -4.63
N LEU A 172 -1.62 -15.94 -4.21
CA LEU A 172 -2.44 -14.97 -4.91
C LEU A 172 -1.53 -13.92 -5.54
N ARG A 173 -1.57 -13.81 -6.87
CA ARG A 173 -0.82 -12.82 -7.62
C ARG A 173 -1.81 -11.91 -8.34
N MET A 174 -1.78 -10.64 -8.02
CA MET A 174 -2.62 -9.63 -8.67
C MET A 174 -1.76 -8.64 -9.43
N LEU A 175 -2.10 -8.42 -10.66
CA LEU A 175 -1.51 -7.42 -11.53
C LEU A 175 -2.59 -6.40 -11.89
N ASN A 176 -2.38 -5.16 -11.47
CA ASN A 176 -3.27 -4.06 -11.82
C ASN A 176 -2.48 -3.00 -12.57
N GLY A 177 -3.09 -2.42 -13.57
CA GLY A 177 -2.47 -1.34 -14.31
C GLY A 177 -3.49 -0.42 -14.94
N GLY A 178 -3.04 0.76 -15.32
CA GLY A 178 -3.88 1.74 -15.98
C GLY A 178 -3.07 2.83 -16.63
N ALA A 179 -3.69 3.46 -17.60
CA ALA A 179 -3.17 4.64 -18.26
C ALA A 179 -4.27 5.71 -18.31
N ARG A 180 -3.86 6.96 -18.17
CA ARG A 180 -4.74 8.12 -18.17
C ARG A 180 -4.15 9.19 -19.05
N ALA A 181 -4.95 9.70 -19.96
CA ALA A 181 -4.64 10.89 -20.74
C ALA A 181 -5.61 12.01 -20.34
N SER A 182 -5.10 13.22 -20.17
CA SER A 182 -5.92 14.39 -19.89
C SER A 182 -5.47 15.59 -20.70
N VAL A 183 -6.44 16.41 -21.06
CA VAL A 183 -6.25 17.69 -21.74
C VAL A 183 -7.02 18.77 -20.98
N SER A 184 -6.36 19.87 -20.72
CA SER A 184 -6.98 21.07 -20.16
C SER A 184 -6.64 22.26 -21.02
N ILE A 185 -7.63 23.03 -21.42
CA ILE A 185 -7.45 24.24 -22.25
C ILE A 185 -8.31 25.37 -21.70
N ARG A 186 -7.74 26.57 -21.68
CA ARG A 186 -8.45 27.78 -21.27
C ARG A 186 -8.43 28.80 -22.44
N PRO A 187 -9.35 28.64 -23.39
CA PRO A 187 -9.35 29.46 -24.61
C PRO A 187 -9.62 30.95 -24.34
N VAL A 188 -10.39 31.25 -23.30
CA VAL A 188 -10.72 32.60 -22.83
C VAL A 188 -10.75 32.64 -21.30
N ALA A 189 -10.64 33.81 -20.68
CA ALA A 189 -10.49 33.93 -19.22
C ALA A 189 -11.67 33.34 -18.42
N TRP A 190 -12.85 33.33 -18.98
CA TRP A 190 -14.07 32.84 -18.32
C TRP A 190 -14.44 31.37 -18.68
N LEU A 191 -13.71 30.72 -19.63
CA LEU A 191 -14.01 29.36 -20.08
C LEU A 191 -12.83 28.43 -19.90
N SER A 192 -13.00 27.35 -19.16
CA SER A 192 -12.05 26.26 -19.04
C SER A 192 -12.69 24.96 -19.48
N LEU A 193 -12.03 24.27 -20.38
CA LEU A 193 -12.45 22.96 -20.88
C LEU A 193 -11.48 21.89 -20.39
N PHE A 194 -12.02 20.77 -19.91
CA PHE A 194 -11.24 19.64 -19.42
C PHE A 194 -11.76 18.34 -20.02
N GLY A 195 -10.84 17.57 -20.59
CA GLY A 195 -11.12 16.21 -21.09
C GLY A 195 -10.20 15.19 -20.40
N LYS A 196 -10.73 14.03 -20.05
CA LYS A 196 -9.98 12.94 -19.43
C LYS A 196 -10.43 11.61 -20.00
N THR A 197 -9.47 10.76 -20.34
CA THR A 197 -9.68 9.36 -20.69
C THR A 197 -8.86 8.48 -19.78
N GLU A 198 -9.44 7.38 -19.33
CA GLU A 198 -8.79 6.44 -18.43
C GLU A 198 -9.04 5.01 -18.90
N PHE A 199 -7.98 4.23 -18.91
CA PHE A 199 -7.99 2.79 -19.19
C PHE A 199 -7.42 2.08 -17.98
N SER A 200 -8.08 1.01 -17.51
CA SER A 200 -7.60 0.17 -16.43
C SER A 200 -7.77 -1.30 -16.74
N TYR A 201 -6.86 -2.11 -16.27
CA TYR A 201 -6.93 -3.57 -16.33
C TYR A 201 -6.51 -4.21 -15.03
N SER A 202 -7.07 -5.39 -14.74
CA SER A 202 -6.71 -6.22 -13.59
C SER A 202 -6.63 -7.68 -14.04
N LYS A 203 -5.58 -8.38 -13.58
CA LYS A 203 -5.36 -9.80 -13.81
C LYS A 203 -4.99 -10.47 -12.49
N GLN A 204 -5.64 -11.58 -12.22
CA GLN A 204 -5.36 -12.50 -11.12
C GLN A 204 -4.77 -13.80 -11.61
#